data_0717603a8576caf9ffeb25d66e27e628
#
_entry.id   0717603a8576caf9ffeb25d66e27e628
#
_cell.length_a   1.000
_cell.length_b   1.000
_cell.length_c   1.000
_cell.angle_alpha   90.00
_cell.angle_beta   90.00
_cell.angle_gamma   90.00
#
_symmetry.space_group_name_H-M   'P 1'
#
loop_
_entity.id
_entity.type
_entity.pdbx_description
1 polymer ?
#
loop_
_entity_poly.entity_id
_entity_poly.type
_entity_poly.pdbx_seq_one_letter_code
_entity_poly.pdbx_strand_id
1 'polypeptide(L)'
;MAKYRLYKNTNVKSAGYNKYYAHKSAGKLIGLNELIAHMAGHNTAFSKGVIRGVLEDMIECTRELAYEGNQVKIENLGIFQVSMRSKGVTDPTKFNAQTDIKSKWQVRPTGECRMKLLGVTRAAGAELSWEEATDYTSPRTTAGD
;
A
#
# COMPACT_ATOMS: atom_id res chain seq x y z
N MET A 1 -10.66 -12.72 1.96
CA MET A 1 -9.85 -12.34 3.14
C MET A 1 -8.37 -12.49 2.81
N ALA A 2 -7.52 -11.62 3.36
CA ALA A 2 -6.09 -11.70 3.15
C ALA A 2 -5.53 -12.95 3.87
N LYS A 3 -4.69 -13.72 3.16
CA LYS A 3 -4.02 -14.89 3.71
C LYS A 3 -2.64 -14.49 4.23
N TYR A 4 -2.16 -15.16 5.27
CA TYR A 4 -0.81 -14.94 5.79
C TYR A 4 -0.07 -16.27 5.98
N ARG A 5 1.24 -16.21 5.95
CA ARG A 5 2.14 -17.32 6.29
C ARG A 5 3.00 -16.91 7.47
N LEU A 6 3.36 -17.89 8.30
CA LEU A 6 4.33 -17.68 9.36
C LEU A 6 5.73 -18.02 8.84
N TYR A 7 6.71 -17.23 9.20
CA TYR A 7 8.10 -17.49 8.93
C TYR A 7 8.91 -17.37 10.24
N LYS A 8 9.96 -18.12 10.33
CA LYS A 8 10.88 -18.09 11.46
C LYS A 8 12.02 -17.11 11.17
N ASN A 9 12.28 -16.19 12.09
CA ASN A 9 13.45 -15.31 11.96
C ASN A 9 14.74 -16.08 12.31
N THR A 10 15.58 -16.33 11.32
CA THR A 10 16.85 -17.03 11.45
C THR A 10 18.05 -16.08 11.62
N ASN A 11 17.84 -14.77 11.67
CA ASN A 11 18.90 -13.81 11.87
C ASN A 11 19.36 -13.78 13.33
N VAL A 12 20.49 -14.40 13.62
CA VAL A 12 21.09 -14.52 14.96
C VAL A 12 21.38 -13.16 15.62
N LYS A 13 21.59 -12.10 14.81
CA LYS A 13 21.87 -10.73 15.31
C LYS A 13 20.61 -9.95 15.65
N SER A 14 19.43 -10.49 15.39
CA SER A 14 18.16 -9.83 15.65
C SER A 14 17.61 -10.18 17.03
N ALA A 15 17.07 -9.21 17.74
CA ALA A 15 16.31 -9.44 18.97
C ALA A 15 15.07 -10.36 18.77
N GLY A 16 14.68 -10.58 17.52
CA GLY A 16 13.61 -11.49 17.11
C GLY A 16 14.11 -12.87 16.66
N TYR A 17 15.38 -13.23 16.90
CA TYR A 17 15.90 -14.55 16.54
C TYR A 17 15.04 -15.68 17.11
N ASN A 18 14.81 -16.70 16.31
CA ASN A 18 13.97 -17.85 16.65
C ASN A 18 12.46 -17.55 16.88
N LYS A 19 12.01 -16.30 16.69
CA LYS A 19 10.58 -15.95 16.79
C LYS A 19 9.90 -16.09 15.44
N TYR A 20 8.61 -16.41 15.48
CA TYR A 20 7.77 -16.52 14.28
C TYR A 20 7.02 -15.22 14.04
N TYR A 21 6.97 -14.81 12.78
CA TYR A 21 6.30 -13.60 12.33
C TYR A 21 5.34 -13.91 11.19
N ALA A 22 4.19 -13.25 11.19
CA ALA A 22 3.22 -13.39 10.12
C ALA A 22 3.56 -12.45 8.96
N HIS A 23 3.65 -12.99 7.76
CA HIS A 23 3.73 -12.23 6.52
C HIS A 23 2.50 -12.47 5.68
N LYS A 24 2.01 -11.41 5.04
CA LYS A 24 0.94 -11.51 4.05
C LYS A 24 1.40 -12.42 2.91
N SER A 25 0.57 -13.39 2.56
CA SER A 25 0.78 -14.16 1.33
C SER A 25 0.65 -13.23 0.13
N ALA A 26 1.52 -13.41 -0.86
CA ALA A 26 1.45 -12.63 -2.09
C ALA A 26 0.09 -12.84 -2.77
N GLY A 27 -0.56 -11.73 -3.12
CA GLY A 27 -1.76 -11.73 -3.94
C GLY A 27 -1.40 -11.32 -5.38
N LYS A 28 -2.33 -11.49 -6.29
CA LYS A 28 -2.21 -10.97 -7.65
C LYS A 28 -2.27 -9.44 -7.62
N LEU A 29 -1.47 -8.78 -8.44
CA LEU A 29 -1.63 -7.36 -8.73
C LEU A 29 -2.85 -7.19 -9.64
N ILE A 30 -3.83 -6.44 -9.18
CA ILE A 30 -5.03 -6.11 -9.95
C ILE A 30 -4.82 -4.72 -10.55
N GLY A 31 -4.76 -4.65 -11.87
CA GLY A 31 -4.67 -3.38 -12.60
C GLY A 31 -6.03 -2.73 -12.82
N LEU A 32 -6.01 -1.50 -13.37
CA LEU A 32 -7.24 -0.73 -13.60
C LEU A 32 -8.24 -1.47 -14.50
N ASN A 33 -7.76 -2.16 -15.55
CA ASN A 33 -8.63 -2.92 -16.46
C ASN A 33 -9.35 -4.07 -15.74
N GLU A 34 -8.66 -4.77 -14.86
CA GLU A 34 -9.24 -5.86 -14.08
C GLU A 34 -10.22 -5.33 -13.03
N LEU A 35 -9.91 -4.17 -12.43
CA LEU A 35 -10.81 -3.49 -11.51
C LEU A 35 -12.10 -3.07 -12.22
N ILE A 36 -12.01 -2.47 -13.41
CA ILE A 36 -13.16 -2.10 -14.23
C ILE A 36 -14.01 -3.32 -14.59
N ALA A 37 -13.36 -4.42 -14.98
CA ALA A 37 -14.06 -5.66 -15.29
C ALA A 37 -14.80 -6.22 -14.06
N HIS A 38 -14.17 -6.15 -12.89
CA HIS A 38 -14.78 -6.54 -11.63
C HIS A 38 -15.98 -5.66 -11.28
N MET A 39 -15.84 -4.33 -11.36
CA MET A 39 -16.94 -3.39 -11.12
C MET A 39 -18.13 -3.63 -12.05
N ALA A 40 -17.88 -3.84 -13.33
CA ALA A 40 -18.93 -4.13 -14.30
C ALA A 40 -19.63 -5.47 -14.02
N GLY A 41 -18.98 -6.41 -13.33
CA GLY A 41 -19.55 -7.68 -12.89
C GLY A 41 -20.55 -7.58 -11.73
N HIS A 42 -20.61 -6.43 -11.03
CA HIS A 42 -21.55 -6.19 -9.93
C HIS A 42 -22.98 -5.80 -10.38
N ASN A 43 -23.37 -6.17 -11.60
CA ASN A 43 -24.71 -5.87 -12.15
C ASN A 43 -25.04 -4.36 -12.17
N THR A 44 -24.04 -3.54 -12.52
CA THR A 44 -24.20 -2.10 -12.70
C THR A 44 -24.82 -1.77 -14.05
N ALA A 45 -25.59 -0.67 -14.12
CA ALA A 45 -26.12 -0.14 -15.36
C ALA A 45 -25.04 0.53 -16.26
N PHE A 46 -23.83 0.71 -15.75
CA PHE A 46 -22.77 1.43 -16.46
C PHE A 46 -21.94 0.49 -17.33
N SER A 47 -21.66 0.90 -18.56
CA SER A 47 -20.72 0.19 -19.43
C SER A 47 -19.29 0.28 -18.91
N LYS A 48 -18.44 -0.68 -19.28
CA LYS A 48 -17.00 -0.65 -18.92
C LYS A 48 -16.31 0.65 -19.36
N GLY A 49 -16.74 1.23 -20.51
CA GLY A 49 -16.20 2.48 -21.02
C GLY A 49 -16.54 3.68 -20.11
N VAL A 50 -17.80 3.74 -19.64
CA VAL A 50 -18.23 4.79 -18.70
C VAL A 50 -17.49 4.65 -17.37
N ILE A 51 -17.38 3.43 -16.82
CA ILE A 51 -16.65 3.18 -15.57
C ILE A 51 -15.19 3.61 -15.72
N ARG A 52 -14.55 3.28 -16.85
CA ARG A 52 -13.18 3.70 -17.15
C ARG A 52 -13.03 5.22 -17.12
N GLY A 53 -13.85 5.94 -17.89
CA GLY A 53 -13.78 7.40 -17.97
C GLY A 53 -13.89 8.06 -16.61
N VAL A 54 -14.89 7.67 -15.81
CA VAL A 54 -15.09 8.22 -14.46
C VAL A 54 -13.90 7.94 -13.54
N LEU A 55 -13.30 6.74 -13.62
CA LEU A 55 -12.14 6.42 -12.79
C LEU A 55 -10.87 7.18 -13.22
N GLU A 56 -10.67 7.33 -14.53
CA GLU A 56 -9.53 8.10 -15.08
C GLU A 56 -9.65 9.57 -14.70
N ASP A 57 -10.83 10.19 -14.85
CA ASP A 57 -11.08 11.56 -14.42
C ASP A 57 -10.88 11.73 -12.91
N MET A 58 -11.40 10.80 -12.11
CA MET A 58 -11.20 10.83 -10.65
C MET A 58 -9.72 10.80 -10.27
N ILE A 59 -8.94 9.94 -10.92
CA ILE A 59 -7.49 9.81 -10.65
C ILE A 59 -6.79 11.11 -11.04
N GLU A 60 -7.11 11.65 -12.22
CA GLU A 60 -6.48 12.87 -12.73
C GLU A 60 -6.79 14.08 -11.86
N CYS A 61 -8.05 14.33 -11.56
CA CYS A 61 -8.47 15.43 -10.68
C CYS A 61 -7.89 15.29 -9.25
N THR A 62 -7.84 14.06 -8.71
CA THR A 62 -7.23 13.83 -7.40
C THR A 62 -5.75 14.18 -7.40
N ARG A 63 -5.04 13.83 -8.47
CA ARG A 63 -3.62 14.14 -8.64
C ARG A 63 -3.38 15.65 -8.77
N GLU A 64 -4.16 16.32 -9.62
CA GLU A 64 -4.09 17.76 -9.86
C GLU A 64 -4.27 18.54 -8.56
N LEU A 65 -5.38 18.33 -7.86
CA LEU A 65 -5.68 18.99 -6.59
C LEU A 65 -4.61 18.72 -5.52
N ALA A 66 -4.08 17.50 -5.46
CA ALA A 66 -3.02 17.18 -4.51
C ALA A 66 -1.69 17.88 -4.82
N TYR A 67 -1.36 18.08 -6.09
CA TYR A 67 -0.17 18.85 -6.50
C TYR A 67 -0.30 20.35 -6.23
N GLU A 68 -1.52 20.88 -6.21
CA GLU A 68 -1.80 22.24 -5.75
C GLU A 68 -1.64 22.42 -4.23
N GLY A 69 -1.35 21.34 -3.51
CA GLY A 69 -1.17 21.35 -2.05
C GLY A 69 -2.42 21.00 -1.26
N ASN A 70 -3.50 20.63 -1.92
CA ASN A 70 -4.74 20.22 -1.27
C ASN A 70 -4.67 18.79 -0.75
N GLN A 71 -5.57 18.47 0.17
CA GLN A 71 -5.83 17.10 0.63
C GLN A 71 -7.16 16.65 0.04
N VAL A 72 -7.15 15.65 -0.81
CA VAL A 72 -8.35 15.12 -1.44
C VAL A 72 -8.84 13.92 -0.65
N LYS A 73 -9.99 14.04 -0.01
CA LYS A 73 -10.61 12.96 0.74
C LYS A 73 -11.62 12.24 -0.13
N ILE A 74 -11.45 10.94 -0.31
CA ILE A 74 -12.45 10.03 -0.87
C ILE A 74 -12.99 9.22 0.30
N GLU A 75 -14.30 9.34 0.54
CA GLU A 75 -14.96 8.68 1.68
C GLU A 75 -14.75 7.16 1.61
N ASN A 76 -14.51 6.57 2.77
CA ASN A 76 -14.27 5.13 2.94
C ASN A 76 -13.07 4.56 2.16
N LEU A 77 -12.26 5.41 1.52
CA LEU A 77 -11.05 4.99 0.81
C LEU A 77 -9.79 5.61 1.44
N GLY A 78 -9.68 6.92 1.36
CA GLY A 78 -8.47 7.55 1.88
C GLY A 78 -8.41 9.05 1.64
N ILE A 79 -7.40 9.66 2.26
CA ILE A 79 -6.98 11.04 2.00
C ILE A 79 -5.69 10.98 1.20
N PHE A 80 -5.73 11.57 0.01
CA PHE A 80 -4.63 11.65 -0.94
C PHE A 80 -3.97 13.01 -0.82
N GLN A 81 -2.65 13.05 -0.69
CA GLN A 81 -1.89 14.29 -0.55
C GLN A 81 -0.45 14.12 -0.99
N VAL A 82 0.19 15.23 -1.32
CA VAL A 82 1.64 15.30 -1.43
C VAL A 82 2.20 15.72 -0.07
N SER A 83 3.09 14.92 0.50
CA SER A 83 3.82 15.29 1.71
C SER A 83 5.24 15.70 1.37
N MET A 84 5.76 16.69 2.07
CA MET A 84 7.11 17.20 1.90
C MET A 84 7.93 17.02 3.17
N ARG A 85 9.21 16.73 2.97
CA ARG A 85 10.23 16.74 4.03
C ARG A 85 11.42 17.53 3.54
N SER A 86 12.03 18.32 4.41
CA SER A 86 13.25 19.04 4.06
C SER A 86 14.41 18.63 4.97
N LYS A 87 15.62 18.82 4.49
CA LYS A 87 16.80 18.86 5.34
C LYS A 87 16.82 20.19 6.07
N GLY A 88 17.22 20.17 7.36
CA GLY A 88 17.49 21.40 8.10
C GLY A 88 18.74 22.09 7.57
N VAL A 89 18.69 23.42 7.44
CA VAL A 89 19.85 24.27 7.15
C VAL A 89 20.02 25.27 8.29
N THR A 90 21.26 25.60 8.62
CA THR A 90 21.58 26.59 9.67
C THR A 90 21.41 28.02 9.20
N ASP A 91 21.53 28.24 7.89
CA ASP A 91 21.40 29.55 7.24
C ASP A 91 20.28 29.47 6.20
N PRO A 92 19.16 30.22 6.38
CA PRO A 92 18.02 30.17 5.48
C PRO A 92 18.36 30.61 4.05
N THR A 93 19.40 31.42 3.86
CA THR A 93 19.83 31.87 2.52
C THR A 93 20.47 30.76 1.69
N LYS A 94 20.91 29.68 2.34
CA LYS A 94 21.51 28.50 1.69
C LYS A 94 20.49 27.41 1.39
N PHE A 95 19.23 27.61 1.73
CA PHE A 95 18.17 26.64 1.46
C PHE A 95 17.88 26.58 -0.03
N ASN A 96 18.00 25.39 -0.61
CA ASN A 96 17.65 25.13 -2.00
C ASN A 96 16.49 24.15 -2.07
N ALA A 97 15.33 24.63 -2.51
CA ALA A 97 14.11 23.82 -2.59
C ALA A 97 14.27 22.58 -3.48
N GLN A 98 15.07 22.62 -4.54
CA GLN A 98 15.25 21.49 -5.45
C GLN A 98 16.08 20.35 -4.86
N THR A 99 17.04 20.66 -3.99
CA THR A 99 17.94 19.66 -3.40
C THR A 99 17.55 19.26 -1.97
N ASP A 100 16.95 20.19 -1.23
CA ASP A 100 16.70 20.03 0.19
C ASP A 100 15.27 19.56 0.52
N ILE A 101 14.32 19.71 -0.43
CA ILE A 101 12.97 19.19 -0.32
C ILE A 101 12.87 17.82 -0.99
N LYS A 102 12.28 16.87 -0.26
CA LYS A 102 11.82 15.59 -0.81
C LYS A 102 10.31 15.53 -0.67
N SER A 103 9.62 15.47 -1.80
CA SER A 103 8.19 15.26 -1.84
C SER A 103 7.87 13.77 -2.09
N LYS A 104 6.74 13.33 -1.56
CA LYS A 104 6.22 11.98 -1.83
C LYS A 104 4.71 12.00 -1.85
N TRP A 105 4.14 11.18 -2.70
CA TRP A 105 2.73 10.85 -2.68
C TRP A 105 2.40 10.04 -1.43
N GLN A 106 1.35 10.42 -0.72
CA GLN A 106 0.92 9.75 0.50
C GLN A 106 -0.60 9.55 0.50
N VAL A 107 -1.00 8.36 0.89
CA VAL A 107 -2.41 8.02 1.09
C VAL A 107 -2.60 7.60 2.56
N ARG A 108 -3.59 8.19 3.22
CA ARG A 108 -4.02 7.81 4.58
C ARG A 108 -5.42 7.21 4.50
N PRO A 109 -5.64 5.99 4.97
CA PRO A 109 -6.94 5.35 4.90
C PRO A 109 -7.99 6.09 5.75
N THR A 110 -9.26 6.10 5.30
CA THR A 110 -10.40 6.69 5.98
C THR A 110 -11.57 5.72 6.05
N GLY A 111 -12.51 5.98 6.96
CA GLY A 111 -13.72 5.18 7.10
C GLY A 111 -13.43 3.70 7.27
N GLU A 112 -14.06 2.88 6.45
CA GLU A 112 -13.92 1.42 6.50
C GLU A 112 -12.53 0.91 6.10
N CYS A 113 -11.77 1.70 5.31
CA CYS A 113 -10.37 1.42 5.00
C CYS A 113 -9.41 1.76 6.13
N ARG A 114 -9.86 2.42 7.19
CA ARG A 114 -9.13 2.44 8.45
C ARG A 114 -9.16 1.03 9.00
N MET A 115 -8.06 0.34 8.81
CA MET A 115 -7.95 -1.01 9.33
C MET A 115 -8.09 -1.03 10.86
N LYS A 116 -9.29 -1.21 11.35
CA LYS A 116 -9.48 -2.19 12.42
C LYS A 116 -8.98 -3.49 11.80
N LEU A 117 -8.22 -4.28 12.50
CA LEU A 117 -7.76 -5.62 12.08
C LEU A 117 -8.97 -6.54 11.74
N LEU A 118 -9.77 -6.14 10.76
CA LEU A 118 -10.96 -6.82 10.32
C LEU A 118 -10.51 -7.94 9.41
N GLY A 119 -10.45 -9.13 10.00
CA GLY A 119 -10.47 -10.35 9.23
C GLY A 119 -9.16 -10.74 8.56
N VAL A 120 -8.01 -10.54 9.22
CA VAL A 120 -6.89 -11.46 9.02
C VAL A 120 -7.27 -12.76 9.71
N THR A 121 -8.18 -13.50 9.12
CA THR A 121 -8.41 -14.88 9.55
C THR A 121 -7.24 -15.69 9.01
N ARG A 122 -6.60 -16.41 9.92
CA ARG A 122 -5.83 -17.60 9.58
C ARG A 122 -6.71 -18.38 8.61
N ALA A 123 -6.22 -18.67 7.41
CA ALA A 123 -6.99 -19.45 6.45
C ALA A 123 -7.42 -20.73 7.15
N ALA A 124 -8.72 -20.93 7.34
CA ALA A 124 -9.25 -22.14 7.93
C ALA A 124 -8.77 -23.32 7.05
N GLY A 125 -8.06 -24.26 7.65
CA GLY A 125 -7.45 -25.38 6.94
C GLY A 125 -5.99 -25.20 6.53
N ALA A 126 -5.38 -24.02 6.67
CA ALA A 126 -3.93 -23.88 6.63
C ALA A 126 -3.38 -24.09 8.04
N GLU A 127 -3.43 -25.29 8.53
CA GLU A 127 -2.36 -25.76 9.38
C GLU A 127 -1.11 -25.66 8.52
N LEU A 128 -0.31 -24.60 8.76
CA LEU A 128 1.03 -24.57 8.24
C LEU A 128 1.72 -25.80 8.82
N SER A 129 1.98 -26.80 7.98
CA SER A 129 2.94 -27.81 8.33
C SER A 129 4.23 -27.07 8.70
N TRP A 130 4.93 -27.55 9.68
CA TRP A 130 6.24 -27.01 10.09
C TRP A 130 7.22 -26.89 8.91
N GLU A 131 7.03 -27.70 7.87
CA GLU A 131 7.78 -27.74 6.63
C GLU A 131 7.56 -26.49 5.76
N GLU A 132 6.33 -26.00 5.64
CA GLU A 132 6.08 -24.73 4.91
C GLU A 132 6.62 -23.50 5.62
N ALA A 133 6.77 -23.54 6.96
CA ALA A 133 7.31 -22.43 7.73
C ALA A 133 8.85 -22.37 7.68
N THR A 134 9.52 -23.47 7.34
CA THR A 134 10.99 -23.55 7.27
C THR A 134 11.54 -23.09 5.93
N ASP A 135 10.77 -23.18 4.85
CA ASP A 135 11.23 -22.86 3.49
C ASP A 135 11.06 -21.40 3.07
N TYR A 136 10.42 -20.58 3.88
CA TYR A 136 10.26 -19.17 3.56
C TYR A 136 11.52 -18.37 3.94
N THR A 137 12.50 -18.37 3.07
CA THR A 137 13.53 -17.33 3.03
C THR A 137 12.92 -16.08 2.45
N SER A 138 12.72 -15.06 3.27
CA SER A 138 12.34 -13.72 2.79
C SER A 138 13.35 -13.31 1.72
N PRO A 139 12.92 -12.96 0.48
CA PRO A 139 13.83 -12.36 -0.47
C PRO A 139 14.37 -11.08 0.18
N ARG A 140 15.64 -11.07 0.53
CA ARG A 140 16.31 -9.82 0.88
C ARG A 140 16.21 -8.95 -0.37
N THR A 141 15.46 -7.85 -0.28
CA THR A 141 15.74 -6.71 -1.13
C THR A 141 17.16 -6.31 -0.79
N THR A 142 18.10 -6.73 -1.60
CA THR A 142 19.41 -6.10 -1.66
C THR A 142 19.09 -4.67 -2.10
N ALA A 143 19.13 -3.73 -1.15
CA ALA A 143 19.25 -2.33 -1.49
C ALA A 143 20.53 -2.26 -2.33
N GLY A 144 20.35 -2.05 -3.62
CA GLY A 144 21.45 -1.78 -4.52
C GLY A 144 22.15 -0.51 -4.06
N ASP A 145 23.46 -0.57 -4.13
CA ASP A 145 24.40 0.53 -3.96
C ASP A 145 24.01 1.78 -4.75
#